data_814e358b6a326166a69fb9ad759a80ee
#
_entry.id   814e358b6a326166a69fb9ad759a80ee
#
_cell.length_a   1.000
_cell.length_b   1.000
_cell.length_c   1.000
_cell.angle_alpha   90.00
_cell.angle_beta   90.00
_cell.angle_gamma   90.00
#
_symmetry.space_group_name_H-M   'P 1'
#
loop_
_entity.id
_entity.type
_entity.pdbx_description
1 polymer ?
#
loop_
_entity_poly.entity_id
_entity_poly.type
_entity_poly.pdbx_seq_one_letter_code
_entity_poly.pdbx_strand_id
1 'polypeptide(L)'
;MGQKGFLVRSPVILSVDPELTIMGYAKKEGQSNRIVISEWALDSEMLGGLILHELAHIYFTEWGAHSHDGELLEEVLRGLKEREGLRAKETEFLIDAFNHLQNILVDDIVFAVMNEKELETTKQFFAEWVSDRPSGDPVLDAALLTRNAFATASLKRRKLFEPNSEMCFRNKEFVSALGQHAEGEYDWLEGFLENSKPDLNRKQFLASIGEYFERILALMRSSARLDDLR
;
A
#
# COMPACT_ATOMS: atom_id res chain seq x y z
N MET A 1 -17.13 -8.74 9.38
CA MET A 1 -17.50 -7.85 8.27
C MET A 1 -19.02 -7.64 8.16
N GLY A 2 -19.84 -8.65 7.95
CA GLY A 2 -21.29 -8.49 7.73
C GLY A 2 -22.02 -7.69 8.81
N GLN A 3 -21.71 -7.89 10.08
CA GLN A 3 -22.29 -7.12 11.20
C GLN A 3 -21.91 -5.62 11.18
N LYS A 4 -20.83 -5.24 10.50
CA LYS A 4 -20.40 -3.83 10.32
C LYS A 4 -20.85 -3.26 8.96
N GLY A 5 -21.70 -3.97 8.20
CA GLY A 5 -22.23 -3.51 6.92
C GLY A 5 -21.36 -3.80 5.69
N PHE A 6 -20.20 -4.45 5.86
CA PHE A 6 -19.34 -4.87 4.74
C PHE A 6 -19.72 -6.28 4.28
N LEU A 7 -20.41 -6.39 3.15
CA LEU A 7 -20.93 -7.65 2.65
C LEU A 7 -20.24 -8.05 1.34
N VAL A 8 -19.51 -9.17 1.36
CA VAL A 8 -19.06 -9.87 0.16
C VAL A 8 -20.23 -10.72 -0.37
N ARG A 9 -20.57 -10.58 -1.65
CA ARG A 9 -21.76 -11.18 -2.27
C ARG A 9 -21.48 -12.51 -2.95
N SER A 10 -20.32 -12.61 -3.60
CA SER A 10 -19.93 -13.84 -4.31
C SER A 10 -19.41 -14.90 -3.35
N PRO A 11 -19.52 -16.19 -3.67
CA PRO A 11 -18.88 -17.26 -2.90
C PRO A 11 -17.37 -17.04 -2.82
N VAL A 12 -16.78 -17.31 -1.64
CA VAL A 12 -15.33 -17.22 -1.40
C VAL A 12 -14.80 -18.61 -1.09
N ILE A 13 -13.78 -19.03 -1.84
CA ILE A 13 -13.07 -20.29 -1.65
C ILE A 13 -11.73 -19.98 -1.00
N LEU A 14 -11.45 -20.59 0.14
CA LEU A 14 -10.14 -20.53 0.80
C LEU A 14 -9.29 -21.72 0.36
N SER A 15 -8.04 -21.48 -0.03
CA SER A 15 -7.05 -22.50 -0.39
C SER A 15 -5.68 -22.16 0.18
N VAL A 16 -4.88 -23.21 0.41
CA VAL A 16 -3.50 -23.07 0.88
C VAL A 16 -2.57 -23.44 -0.27
N ASP A 17 -1.50 -22.67 -0.43
CA ASP A 17 -0.45 -22.90 -1.41
C ASP A 17 0.90 -22.92 -0.66
N PRO A 18 1.59 -24.10 -0.58
CA PRO A 18 2.86 -24.24 0.10
C PRO A 18 4.02 -23.49 -0.60
N GLU A 19 3.88 -23.22 -1.90
CA GLU A 19 4.92 -22.53 -2.68
C GLU A 19 4.75 -20.99 -2.67
N LEU A 20 3.69 -20.47 -2.04
CA LEU A 20 3.42 -19.05 -2.01
C LEU A 20 4.43 -18.31 -1.10
N THR A 21 5.14 -17.34 -1.67
CA THR A 21 6.18 -16.58 -0.97
C THR A 21 5.65 -15.37 -0.19
N ILE A 22 4.42 -14.93 -0.47
CA ILE A 22 3.70 -13.88 0.28
C ILE A 22 2.69 -14.53 1.24
N MET A 23 2.15 -13.77 2.18
CA MET A 23 1.18 -14.30 3.16
C MET A 23 -0.10 -14.81 2.50
N GLY A 24 -0.63 -14.07 1.53
CA GLY A 24 -1.83 -14.44 0.81
C GLY A 24 -2.21 -13.40 -0.25
N TYR A 25 -3.22 -13.73 -1.03
CA TYR A 25 -3.84 -12.84 -1.99
C TYR A 25 -5.26 -13.28 -2.33
N ALA A 26 -6.09 -12.35 -2.78
CA ALA A 26 -7.42 -12.65 -3.34
C ALA A 26 -7.40 -12.53 -4.87
N LYS A 27 -8.13 -13.41 -5.54
CA LYS A 27 -8.37 -13.34 -6.99
C LYS A 27 -9.79 -13.73 -7.35
N LYS A 28 -10.28 -13.21 -8.48
CA LYS A 28 -11.57 -13.61 -9.04
C LYS A 28 -11.40 -14.88 -9.88
N GLU A 29 -12.31 -15.85 -9.69
CA GLU A 29 -12.39 -17.09 -10.48
C GLU A 29 -13.81 -17.31 -10.98
N GLY A 30 -14.11 -16.85 -12.18
CA GLY A 30 -15.46 -16.94 -12.76
C GLY A 30 -16.50 -16.18 -11.93
N GLN A 31 -17.45 -16.90 -11.31
CA GLN A 31 -18.51 -16.33 -10.46
C GLN A 31 -18.16 -16.36 -8.96
N SER A 32 -17.00 -16.87 -8.59
CA SER A 32 -16.51 -16.93 -7.21
C SER A 32 -15.23 -16.11 -7.05
N ASN A 33 -14.83 -15.89 -5.80
CA ASN A 33 -13.54 -15.37 -5.45
C ASN A 33 -12.72 -16.47 -4.75
N ARG A 34 -11.40 -16.43 -4.88
CA ARG A 34 -10.49 -17.33 -4.16
C ARG A 34 -9.54 -16.50 -3.34
N ILE A 35 -9.40 -16.85 -2.06
CA ILE A 35 -8.31 -16.40 -1.21
C ILE A 35 -7.29 -17.53 -1.17
N VAL A 36 -6.05 -17.24 -1.53
CA VAL A 36 -4.93 -18.18 -1.45
C VAL A 36 -4.03 -17.73 -0.30
N ILE A 37 -3.73 -18.62 0.63
CA ILE A 37 -2.89 -18.37 1.80
C ILE A 37 -1.67 -19.27 1.73
N SER A 38 -0.49 -18.75 2.05
CA SER A 38 0.71 -19.56 2.19
C SER A 38 0.60 -20.51 3.38
N GLU A 39 1.27 -21.68 3.30
CA GLU A 39 1.27 -22.65 4.40
C GLU A 39 1.85 -22.04 5.69
N TRP A 40 2.93 -21.25 5.59
CA TRP A 40 3.55 -20.61 6.74
C TRP A 40 2.68 -19.51 7.40
N ALA A 41 1.71 -18.93 6.68
CA ALA A 41 0.79 -17.96 7.25
C ALA A 41 -0.31 -18.60 8.12
N LEU A 42 -0.53 -19.92 8.02
CA LEU A 42 -1.55 -20.64 8.83
C LEU A 42 -1.26 -20.58 10.33
N ASP A 43 0.02 -20.60 10.71
CA ASP A 43 0.45 -20.56 12.11
C ASP A 43 0.67 -19.12 12.62
N SER A 44 0.42 -18.10 11.77
CA SER A 44 0.59 -16.70 12.13
C SER A 44 -0.54 -16.20 13.03
N GLU A 45 -0.20 -15.44 14.07
CA GLU A 45 -1.20 -14.67 14.85
C GLU A 45 -1.98 -13.66 13.98
N MET A 46 -1.44 -13.31 12.79
CA MET A 46 -2.06 -12.40 11.81
C MET A 46 -3.06 -13.10 10.88
N LEU A 47 -3.25 -14.43 10.95
CA LEU A 47 -4.11 -15.17 10.00
C LEU A 47 -5.53 -14.59 9.92
N GLY A 48 -6.15 -14.26 11.05
CA GLY A 48 -7.48 -13.64 11.07
C GLY A 48 -7.50 -12.29 10.36
N GLY A 49 -6.50 -11.46 10.63
CA GLY A 49 -6.31 -10.15 9.98
C GLY A 49 -6.07 -10.30 8.48
N LEU A 50 -5.25 -11.26 8.05
CA LEU A 50 -4.98 -11.57 6.64
C LEU A 50 -6.27 -11.95 5.90
N ILE A 51 -7.06 -12.88 6.44
CA ILE A 51 -8.33 -13.28 5.81
C ILE A 51 -9.29 -12.07 5.71
N LEU A 52 -9.37 -11.24 6.74
CA LEU A 52 -10.16 -10.01 6.70
C LEU A 52 -9.67 -9.03 5.63
N HIS A 53 -8.36 -8.89 5.49
CA HIS A 53 -7.72 -8.05 4.50
C HIS A 53 -8.07 -8.51 3.08
N GLU A 54 -7.93 -9.78 2.78
CA GLU A 54 -8.28 -10.35 1.48
C GLU A 54 -9.80 -10.26 1.19
N LEU A 55 -10.64 -10.46 2.20
CA LEU A 55 -12.09 -10.25 2.07
C LEU A 55 -12.44 -8.78 1.80
N ALA A 56 -11.68 -7.84 2.32
CA ALA A 56 -11.90 -6.42 2.06
C ALA A 56 -11.48 -6.03 0.63
N HIS A 57 -10.41 -6.63 0.07
CA HIS A 57 -10.10 -6.50 -1.36
C HIS A 57 -11.24 -7.00 -2.25
N ILE A 58 -11.80 -8.18 -1.93
CA ILE A 58 -12.97 -8.71 -2.65
C ILE A 58 -14.17 -7.76 -2.55
N TYR A 59 -14.43 -7.23 -1.35
CA TYR A 59 -15.51 -6.27 -1.12
C TYR A 59 -15.37 -5.03 -2.01
N PHE A 60 -14.19 -4.40 -2.06
CA PHE A 60 -13.97 -3.22 -2.90
C PHE A 60 -14.05 -3.54 -4.40
N THR A 61 -13.58 -4.70 -4.82
CA THR A 61 -13.72 -5.17 -6.20
C THR A 61 -15.20 -5.36 -6.58
N GLU A 62 -16.00 -5.99 -5.72
CA GLU A 62 -17.43 -6.18 -5.93
C GLU A 62 -18.24 -4.87 -5.88
N TRP A 63 -17.76 -3.91 -5.10
CA TRP A 63 -18.35 -2.58 -5.03
C TRP A 63 -18.02 -1.74 -6.26
N GLY A 64 -17.03 -2.13 -7.05
CA GLY A 64 -16.57 -1.40 -8.23
C GLY A 64 -15.75 -0.17 -7.88
N ALA A 65 -15.01 -0.22 -6.77
CA ALA A 65 -14.11 0.87 -6.38
C ALA A 65 -12.98 1.02 -7.41
N HIS A 66 -12.75 2.22 -7.90
CA HIS A 66 -11.70 2.49 -8.89
C HIS A 66 -10.29 2.14 -8.43
N SER A 67 -10.05 2.16 -7.11
CA SER A 67 -8.79 1.69 -6.51
C SER A 67 -8.55 0.19 -6.72
N HIS A 68 -9.58 -0.60 -7.04
CA HIS A 68 -9.50 -2.04 -7.28
C HIS A 68 -9.81 -2.41 -8.73
N ASP A 69 -9.70 -1.44 -9.63
CA ASP A 69 -9.88 -1.62 -11.08
C ASP A 69 -8.50 -1.73 -11.75
N GLY A 70 -8.09 -2.96 -12.09
CA GLY A 70 -6.82 -3.24 -12.75
C GLY A 70 -6.69 -2.60 -14.14
N GLU A 71 -7.82 -2.43 -14.86
CA GLU A 71 -7.80 -1.79 -16.18
C GLU A 71 -7.44 -0.30 -16.07
N LEU A 72 -7.91 0.38 -15.02
CA LEU A 72 -7.52 1.77 -14.75
C LEU A 72 -6.03 1.89 -14.39
N LEU A 73 -5.49 0.98 -13.61
CA LEU A 73 -4.05 0.93 -13.33
C LEU A 73 -3.25 0.78 -14.63
N GLU A 74 -3.62 -0.18 -15.47
CA GLU A 74 -2.96 -0.41 -16.77
C GLU A 74 -3.05 0.83 -17.69
N GLU A 75 -4.19 1.52 -17.71
CA GLU A 75 -4.38 2.77 -18.46
C GLU A 75 -3.40 3.85 -18.00
N VAL A 76 -3.27 4.07 -16.69
CA VAL A 76 -2.38 5.08 -16.11
C VAL A 76 -0.92 4.74 -16.38
N LEU A 77 -0.51 3.48 -16.14
CA LEU A 77 0.88 3.03 -16.39
C LEU A 77 1.26 3.13 -17.86
N ARG A 78 0.35 2.78 -18.79
CA ARG A 78 0.56 2.93 -20.24
C ARG A 78 0.75 4.40 -20.60
N GLY A 79 -0.10 5.30 -20.12
CA GLY A 79 0.03 6.73 -20.36
C GLY A 79 1.33 7.31 -19.82
N LEU A 80 1.77 6.89 -18.63
CA LEU A 80 3.07 7.27 -18.07
C LEU A 80 4.23 6.72 -18.90
N LYS A 81 4.15 5.45 -19.32
CA LYS A 81 5.19 4.84 -20.16
C LYS A 81 5.37 5.57 -21.50
N GLU A 82 4.27 5.98 -22.13
CA GLU A 82 4.30 6.74 -23.39
C GLU A 82 4.89 8.15 -23.22
N ARG A 83 4.58 8.84 -22.11
CA ARG A 83 5.08 10.20 -21.84
C ARG A 83 6.51 10.23 -21.28
N GLU A 84 6.80 9.33 -20.35
CA GLU A 84 7.98 9.38 -19.50
C GLU A 84 9.03 8.30 -19.80
N GLY A 85 8.69 7.29 -20.62
CA GLY A 85 9.61 6.19 -20.92
C GLY A 85 9.95 5.36 -19.70
N LEU A 86 8.95 4.81 -18.99
CA LEU A 86 9.15 4.04 -17.76
C LEU A 86 10.06 2.83 -17.95
N ARG A 87 11.03 2.66 -17.06
CA ARG A 87 11.86 1.46 -16.94
C ARG A 87 11.09 0.36 -16.20
N ALA A 88 11.47 -0.92 -16.41
CA ALA A 88 10.80 -2.05 -15.76
C ALA A 88 10.74 -1.91 -14.24
N LYS A 89 11.87 -1.58 -13.58
CA LYS A 89 11.96 -1.38 -12.14
C LYS A 89 11.07 -0.23 -11.64
N GLU A 90 10.98 0.87 -12.39
CA GLU A 90 10.08 1.98 -12.05
C GLU A 90 8.61 1.53 -12.13
N THR A 91 8.26 0.73 -13.14
CA THR A 91 6.90 0.19 -13.29
C THR A 91 6.53 -0.72 -12.12
N GLU A 92 7.43 -1.61 -11.69
CA GLU A 92 7.22 -2.49 -10.54
C GLU A 92 6.94 -1.68 -9.27
N PHE A 93 7.74 -0.66 -8.97
CA PHE A 93 7.52 0.18 -7.79
C PHE A 93 6.27 1.05 -7.86
N LEU A 94 5.84 1.48 -9.04
CA LEU A 94 4.55 2.16 -9.17
C LEU A 94 3.37 1.21 -8.92
N ILE A 95 3.49 -0.07 -9.30
CA ILE A 95 2.51 -1.11 -8.95
C ILE A 95 2.48 -1.32 -7.45
N ASP A 96 3.63 -1.40 -6.77
CA ASP A 96 3.70 -1.51 -5.31
C ASP A 96 3.09 -0.30 -4.61
N ALA A 97 3.35 0.90 -5.12
CA ALA A 97 2.72 2.13 -4.61
C ALA A 97 1.19 2.12 -4.79
N PHE A 98 0.70 1.56 -5.90
CA PHE A 98 -0.73 1.35 -6.08
C PHE A 98 -1.31 0.36 -5.07
N ASN A 99 -0.58 -0.72 -4.75
CA ASN A 99 -0.96 -1.67 -3.71
C ASN A 99 -1.04 -0.97 -2.33
N HIS A 100 -0.14 -0.02 -2.02
CA HIS A 100 -0.25 0.78 -0.80
C HIS A 100 -1.56 1.59 -0.77
N LEU A 101 -1.96 2.20 -1.90
CA LEU A 101 -3.23 2.92 -2.01
C LEU A 101 -4.45 1.99 -1.83
N GLN A 102 -4.41 0.78 -2.38
CA GLN A 102 -5.47 -0.22 -2.15
C GLN A 102 -5.53 -0.62 -0.68
N ASN A 103 -4.37 -0.97 -0.12
CA ASN A 103 -4.26 -1.49 1.24
C ASN A 103 -4.72 -0.48 2.29
N ILE A 104 -4.43 0.82 2.11
CA ILE A 104 -4.88 1.83 3.08
C ILE A 104 -6.42 1.92 3.18
N LEU A 105 -7.12 1.66 2.06
CA LEU A 105 -8.59 1.61 2.03
C LEU A 105 -9.12 0.28 2.60
N VAL A 106 -8.47 -0.82 2.25
CA VAL A 106 -8.78 -2.16 2.78
C VAL A 106 -8.62 -2.19 4.29
N ASP A 107 -7.56 -1.62 4.80
CA ASP A 107 -7.27 -1.55 6.22
C ASP A 107 -8.32 -0.74 7.00
N ASP A 108 -9.08 0.18 6.40
CA ASP A 108 -10.21 0.83 7.06
C ASP A 108 -11.26 -0.20 7.52
N ILE A 109 -11.51 -1.22 6.70
CA ILE A 109 -12.44 -2.32 7.02
C ILE A 109 -11.81 -3.25 8.07
N VAL A 110 -10.55 -3.62 7.86
CA VAL A 110 -9.81 -4.54 8.73
C VAL A 110 -9.75 -4.00 10.16
N PHE A 111 -9.28 -2.78 10.34
CA PHE A 111 -9.18 -2.14 11.66
C PHE A 111 -10.55 -1.89 12.32
N ALA A 112 -11.60 -1.65 11.53
CA ALA A 112 -12.95 -1.51 12.09
C ALA A 112 -13.53 -2.82 12.66
N VAL A 113 -12.97 -3.97 12.30
CA VAL A 113 -13.44 -5.31 12.68
C VAL A 113 -12.55 -5.96 13.75
N MET A 114 -11.25 -5.62 13.78
CA MET A 114 -10.26 -6.16 14.72
C MET A 114 -10.62 -5.88 16.20
N ASN A 115 -10.23 -6.79 17.06
CA ASN A 115 -10.23 -6.58 18.51
C ASN A 115 -8.94 -5.89 18.98
N GLU A 116 -8.87 -5.49 20.27
CA GLU A 116 -7.72 -4.75 20.82
C GLU A 116 -6.39 -5.49 20.71
N LYS A 117 -6.37 -6.82 20.91
CA LYS A 117 -5.15 -7.63 20.81
C LYS A 117 -4.65 -7.65 19.35
N GLU A 118 -5.55 -7.85 18.40
CA GLU A 118 -5.22 -7.84 16.97
C GLU A 118 -4.71 -6.46 16.53
N LEU A 119 -5.30 -5.38 17.02
CA LEU A 119 -4.85 -4.01 16.76
C LEU A 119 -3.41 -3.79 17.24
N GLU A 120 -3.06 -4.27 18.43
CA GLU A 120 -1.71 -4.11 18.97
C GLU A 120 -0.68 -4.91 18.14
N THR A 121 -0.99 -6.14 17.78
CA THR A 121 -0.14 -6.96 16.87
C THR A 121 0.04 -6.26 15.52
N THR A 122 -1.02 -5.66 14.98
CA THR A 122 -0.97 -4.93 13.71
C THR A 122 -0.12 -3.66 13.81
N LYS A 123 -0.18 -2.91 14.90
CA LYS A 123 0.72 -1.76 15.15
C LYS A 123 2.19 -2.17 15.11
N GLN A 124 2.54 -3.27 15.77
CA GLN A 124 3.91 -3.82 15.74
C GLN A 124 4.33 -4.22 14.33
N PHE A 125 3.46 -4.87 13.58
CA PHE A 125 3.71 -5.23 12.19
C PHE A 125 4.01 -4.01 11.30
N PHE A 126 3.22 -2.93 11.40
CA PHE A 126 3.51 -1.68 10.68
C PHE A 126 4.82 -1.04 11.13
N ALA A 127 5.15 -1.10 12.42
CA ALA A 127 6.40 -0.56 12.93
C ALA A 127 7.63 -1.28 12.36
N GLU A 128 7.55 -2.59 12.13
CA GLU A 128 8.62 -3.39 11.52
C GLU A 128 8.83 -3.05 10.03
N TRP A 129 7.80 -2.57 9.34
CA TRP A 129 7.89 -2.18 7.94
C TRP A 129 8.68 -0.89 7.72
N VAL A 130 8.78 -0.03 8.72
CA VAL A 130 9.47 1.25 8.59
C VAL A 130 10.98 1.06 8.57
N SER A 131 11.61 1.47 7.48
CA SER A 131 13.07 1.51 7.34
C SER A 131 13.65 2.70 8.10
N ASP A 132 14.82 2.52 8.68
CA ASP A 132 15.61 3.55 9.39
C ASP A 132 16.77 4.09 8.55
N ARG A 133 17.15 3.40 7.47
CA ARG A 133 18.33 3.75 6.65
C ARG A 133 18.04 3.65 5.16
N PRO A 134 18.50 4.62 4.36
CA PRO A 134 18.51 4.51 2.91
C PRO A 134 19.40 3.36 2.43
N SER A 135 19.03 2.82 1.29
CA SER A 135 19.79 1.77 0.59
C SER A 135 20.95 2.31 -0.24
N GLY A 136 20.88 3.60 -0.63
CA GLY A 136 21.76 4.25 -1.59
C GLY A 136 21.39 4.03 -3.06
N ASP A 137 20.33 3.25 -3.35
CA ASP A 137 19.72 3.16 -4.69
C ASP A 137 18.49 4.08 -4.71
N PRO A 138 18.46 5.13 -5.55
CA PRO A 138 17.37 6.10 -5.56
C PRO A 138 15.98 5.50 -5.80
N VAL A 139 15.90 4.47 -6.63
CA VAL A 139 14.62 3.81 -6.94
C VAL A 139 14.14 3.02 -5.74
N LEU A 140 15.03 2.30 -5.07
CA LEU A 140 14.71 1.57 -3.84
C LEU A 140 14.41 2.53 -2.69
N ASP A 141 15.15 3.63 -2.57
CA ASP A 141 14.93 4.63 -1.53
C ASP A 141 13.58 5.35 -1.69
N ALA A 142 13.14 5.64 -2.91
CA ALA A 142 11.80 6.14 -3.18
C ALA A 142 10.71 5.11 -2.80
N ALA A 143 10.93 3.82 -3.08
CA ALA A 143 10.01 2.76 -2.68
C ALA A 143 9.94 2.62 -1.14
N LEU A 144 11.08 2.68 -0.45
CA LEU A 144 11.15 2.66 1.01
C LEU A 144 10.46 3.88 1.63
N LEU A 145 10.64 5.07 1.05
CA LEU A 145 9.97 6.30 1.50
C LEU A 145 8.45 6.16 1.38
N THR A 146 7.97 5.64 0.25
CA THR A 146 6.53 5.40 0.01
C THR A 146 5.97 4.36 0.98
N ARG A 147 6.73 3.29 1.27
CA ARG A 147 6.35 2.27 2.26
C ARG A 147 6.30 2.83 3.69
N ASN A 148 7.27 3.64 4.07
CA ASN A 148 7.28 4.32 5.36
C ASN A 148 6.05 5.25 5.49
N ALA A 149 5.76 6.03 4.44
CA ALA A 149 4.58 6.89 4.39
C ALA A 149 3.27 6.10 4.50
N PHE A 150 3.17 4.94 3.83
CA PHE A 150 2.02 4.05 3.95
C PHE A 150 1.83 3.54 5.39
N ALA A 151 2.90 3.04 6.02
CA ALA A 151 2.83 2.49 7.37
C ALA A 151 2.38 3.56 8.40
N THR A 152 2.93 4.78 8.32
CA THR A 152 2.55 5.87 9.22
C THR A 152 1.15 6.40 8.92
N ALA A 153 0.79 6.61 7.65
CA ALA A 153 -0.53 7.03 7.23
C ALA A 153 -1.62 6.03 7.68
N SER A 154 -1.36 4.72 7.57
CA SER A 154 -2.28 3.67 8.03
C SER A 154 -2.63 3.82 9.51
N LEU A 155 -1.65 4.08 10.35
CA LEU A 155 -1.88 4.29 11.79
C LEU A 155 -2.50 5.66 12.11
N LYS A 156 -2.06 6.74 11.44
CA LYS A 156 -2.63 8.09 11.63
C LYS A 156 -4.11 8.15 11.28
N ARG A 157 -4.47 7.60 10.14
CA ARG A 157 -5.84 7.54 9.63
C ARG A 157 -6.82 6.92 10.65
N ARG A 158 -6.30 6.01 11.49
CA ARG A 158 -7.08 5.28 12.50
C ARG A 158 -6.84 5.76 13.94
N LYS A 159 -6.07 6.86 14.09
CA LYS A 159 -5.71 7.43 15.41
C LYS A 159 -4.94 6.46 16.31
N LEU A 160 -4.17 5.57 15.70
CA LEU A 160 -3.31 4.59 16.37
C LEU A 160 -1.83 4.98 16.34
N PHE A 161 -1.48 6.06 15.65
CA PHE A 161 -0.12 6.56 15.54
C PHE A 161 0.35 7.21 16.85
N GLU A 162 1.53 6.80 17.32
CA GLU A 162 2.16 7.33 18.52
C GLU A 162 3.38 8.17 18.12
N PRO A 163 3.35 9.51 18.31
CA PRO A 163 4.42 10.40 17.84
C PRO A 163 5.79 10.16 18.46
N ASN A 164 5.86 9.49 19.63
CA ASN A 164 7.10 9.18 20.34
C ASN A 164 7.46 7.68 20.28
N SER A 165 6.87 6.94 19.33
CA SER A 165 7.16 5.53 19.13
C SER A 165 8.53 5.34 18.45
N GLU A 166 9.12 4.15 18.59
CA GLU A 166 10.31 3.73 17.86
C GLU A 166 10.14 3.87 16.34
N MET A 167 8.97 3.49 15.83
CA MET A 167 8.59 3.67 14.43
C MET A 167 8.75 5.12 13.95
N CYS A 168 8.31 6.09 14.76
CA CYS A 168 8.43 7.51 14.46
C CYS A 168 9.91 7.96 14.41
N PHE A 169 10.74 7.49 15.34
CA PHE A 169 12.17 7.79 15.35
C PHE A 169 12.88 7.20 14.14
N ARG A 170 12.65 5.92 13.83
CA ARG A 170 13.22 5.25 12.66
C ARG A 170 12.86 5.96 11.37
N ASN A 171 11.59 6.34 11.20
CA ASN A 171 11.16 7.09 10.03
C ASN A 171 11.84 8.46 9.91
N LYS A 172 11.99 9.19 11.02
CA LYS A 172 12.70 10.48 11.02
C LYS A 172 14.18 10.31 10.64
N GLU A 173 14.85 9.28 11.14
CA GLU A 173 16.23 8.97 10.76
C GLU A 173 16.35 8.69 9.26
N PHE A 174 15.45 7.87 8.72
CA PHE A 174 15.38 7.55 7.29
C PHE A 174 15.20 8.81 6.43
N VAL A 175 14.16 9.60 6.71
CA VAL A 175 13.81 10.81 5.94
C VAL A 175 14.95 11.85 6.03
N SER A 176 15.50 12.06 7.22
CA SER A 176 16.62 12.98 7.44
C SER A 176 17.88 12.56 6.67
N ALA A 177 18.16 11.25 6.60
CA ALA A 177 19.29 10.72 5.84
C ALA A 177 19.16 10.89 4.32
N LEU A 178 17.93 10.94 3.79
CA LEU A 178 17.65 11.26 2.39
C LEU A 178 17.79 12.77 2.07
N GLY A 179 17.77 13.63 3.10
CA GLY A 179 17.94 15.07 2.98
C GLY A 179 16.63 15.87 2.91
N GLN A 180 16.77 17.19 2.95
CA GLN A 180 15.66 18.13 3.14
C GLN A 180 14.54 18.02 2.08
N HIS A 181 14.87 17.66 0.83
CA HIS A 181 13.86 17.48 -0.21
C HIS A 181 12.93 16.30 0.10
N ALA A 182 13.46 15.23 0.70
CA ALA A 182 12.69 14.04 1.04
C ALA A 182 11.65 14.30 2.15
N GLU A 183 11.87 15.27 3.04
CA GLU A 183 10.90 15.63 4.09
C GLU A 183 9.58 16.10 3.49
N GLY A 184 9.63 17.06 2.56
CA GLY A 184 8.43 17.58 1.90
C GLY A 184 7.68 16.53 1.08
N GLU A 185 8.41 15.65 0.40
CA GLU A 185 7.81 14.57 -0.39
C GLU A 185 7.22 13.48 0.52
N TYR A 186 7.88 13.16 1.62
CA TYR A 186 7.34 12.24 2.62
C TYR A 186 6.02 12.76 3.21
N ASP A 187 5.99 14.01 3.65
CA ASP A 187 4.79 14.63 4.23
C ASP A 187 3.63 14.63 3.22
N TRP A 188 3.94 14.88 1.95
CA TRP A 188 2.95 14.83 0.90
C TRP A 188 2.41 13.40 0.67
N LEU A 189 3.30 12.39 0.55
CA LEU A 189 2.93 10.99 0.35
C LEU A 189 2.09 10.46 1.52
N GLU A 190 2.52 10.74 2.75
CA GLU A 190 1.79 10.37 3.96
C GLU A 190 0.40 11.03 3.97
N GLY A 191 0.32 12.34 3.75
CA GLY A 191 -0.94 13.06 3.70
C GLY A 191 -1.86 12.60 2.57
N PHE A 192 -1.32 12.27 1.39
CA PHE A 192 -2.07 11.70 0.28
C PHE A 192 -2.73 10.37 0.68
N LEU A 193 -1.96 9.46 1.25
CA LEU A 193 -2.45 8.14 1.68
C LEU A 193 -3.43 8.27 2.84
N GLU A 194 -3.14 9.09 3.86
CA GLU A 194 -4.02 9.33 5.00
C GLU A 194 -5.40 9.84 4.57
N ASN A 195 -5.46 10.71 3.54
CA ASN A 195 -6.69 11.34 3.08
C ASN A 195 -7.35 10.64 1.88
N SER A 196 -6.83 9.49 1.45
CA SER A 196 -7.39 8.70 0.34
C SER A 196 -8.83 8.29 0.60
N LYS A 197 -9.67 8.33 -0.45
CA LYS A 197 -11.10 8.04 -0.37
C LYS A 197 -11.49 6.92 -1.32
N PRO A 198 -12.37 5.99 -0.89
CA PRO A 198 -12.80 4.87 -1.73
C PRO A 198 -13.87 5.24 -2.75
N ASP A 199 -14.56 6.38 -2.58
CA ASP A 199 -15.73 6.81 -3.35
C ASP A 199 -15.44 7.86 -4.43
N LEU A 200 -14.16 8.03 -4.81
CA LEU A 200 -13.79 8.93 -5.90
C LEU A 200 -14.42 8.45 -7.22
N ASN A 201 -14.98 9.40 -8.01
CA ASN A 201 -15.36 9.06 -9.37
C ASN A 201 -14.13 8.84 -10.26
N ARG A 202 -14.33 8.22 -11.45
CA ARG A 202 -13.23 7.86 -12.35
C ARG A 202 -12.29 9.02 -12.67
N LYS A 203 -12.83 10.22 -12.95
CA LYS A 203 -12.00 11.38 -13.28
C LYS A 203 -11.15 11.83 -12.09
N GLN A 204 -11.74 11.88 -10.90
CA GLN A 204 -11.03 12.24 -9.67
C GLN A 204 -9.96 11.21 -9.34
N PHE A 205 -10.28 9.92 -9.48
CA PHE A 205 -9.34 8.85 -9.22
C PHE A 205 -8.14 8.89 -10.17
N LEU A 206 -8.37 9.03 -11.49
CA LEU A 206 -7.30 9.12 -12.48
C LEU A 206 -6.40 10.33 -12.26
N ALA A 207 -6.96 11.49 -11.89
CA ALA A 207 -6.16 12.67 -11.56
C ALA A 207 -5.31 12.45 -10.31
N SER A 208 -5.91 11.87 -9.27
CA SER A 208 -5.25 11.60 -7.99
C SER A 208 -4.11 10.59 -8.12
N ILE A 209 -4.35 9.45 -8.80
CA ILE A 209 -3.32 8.42 -8.99
C ILE A 209 -2.22 8.88 -9.95
N GLY A 210 -2.58 9.70 -10.95
CA GLY A 210 -1.60 10.32 -11.85
C GLY A 210 -0.61 11.20 -11.11
N GLU A 211 -1.09 12.11 -10.25
CA GLU A 211 -0.24 12.96 -9.40
C GLU A 211 0.63 12.12 -8.45
N TYR A 212 0.05 11.10 -7.81
CA TYR A 212 0.77 10.19 -6.93
C TYR A 212 1.94 9.50 -7.63
N PHE A 213 1.70 8.95 -8.81
CA PHE A 213 2.73 8.28 -9.60
C PHE A 213 3.79 9.25 -10.15
N GLU A 214 3.40 10.43 -10.60
CA GLU A 214 4.34 11.44 -11.10
C GLU A 214 5.32 11.89 -10.01
N ARG A 215 4.85 12.08 -8.75
CA ARG A 215 5.73 12.41 -7.62
C ARG A 215 6.67 11.29 -7.25
N ILE A 216 6.18 10.05 -7.19
CA ILE A 216 7.04 8.88 -6.91
C ILE A 216 8.10 8.72 -8.01
N LEU A 217 7.71 8.88 -9.27
CA LEU A 217 8.65 8.82 -10.40
C LEU A 217 9.70 9.92 -10.33
N ALA A 218 9.32 11.14 -9.95
CA ALA A 218 10.24 12.25 -9.74
C ALA A 218 11.26 11.93 -8.63
N LEU A 219 10.85 11.33 -7.52
CA LEU A 219 11.74 10.85 -6.45
C LEU A 219 12.74 9.82 -6.97
N MET A 220 12.29 8.81 -7.70
CA MET A 220 13.15 7.77 -8.28
C MET A 220 14.22 8.35 -9.23
N ARG A 221 13.96 9.51 -9.83
CA ARG A 221 14.84 10.14 -10.85
C ARG A 221 15.64 11.32 -10.32
N SER A 222 15.31 11.85 -9.13
CA SER A 222 15.96 13.06 -8.58
C SER A 222 17.44 12.85 -8.27
N SER A 223 17.83 11.68 -7.79
CA SER A 223 19.23 11.37 -7.45
C SER A 223 20.08 11.02 -8.66
N ALA A 224 19.49 10.51 -9.76
CA ALA A 224 20.23 10.22 -10.97
C ALA A 224 20.81 11.47 -11.65
N ARG A 225 20.20 12.66 -11.42
CA ARG A 225 20.69 13.93 -11.95
C ARG A 225 21.90 14.50 -11.19
N LEU A 226 22.16 14.06 -9.97
CA LEU A 226 23.31 14.51 -9.18
C LEU A 226 24.60 13.76 -9.51
N ASP A 227 24.51 12.53 -9.99
CA ASP A 227 25.67 11.73 -10.40
C ASP A 227 26.16 12.09 -11.81
N ASP A 228 25.27 12.59 -12.70
CA ASP A 228 25.64 13.09 -14.03
C ASP A 228 26.35 14.45 -13.99
N LEU A 229 26.42 15.11 -12.84
CA LEU A 229 27.09 16.41 -12.63
C LEU A 229 28.44 16.29 -11.88
N ARG A 230 28.90 15.07 -11.60
CA ARG A 230 30.20 14.77 -11.00
C ARG A 230 31.13 14.09 -11.98
#